data_f382f602f36f9f4eafd3d4b6d2b6c3fb
#
_entry.id   f382f602f36f9f4eafd3d4b6d2b6c3fb
#
_cell.length_a   1.000
_cell.length_b   1.000
_cell.length_c   1.000
_cell.angle_alpha   90.00
_cell.angle_beta   90.00
_cell.angle_gamma   90.00
#
_symmetry.space_group_name_H-M   'P 1'
#
loop_
_entity.id
_entity.type
_entity.pdbx_description
1 polymer ?
#
loop_
_entity_poly.entity_id
_entity_poly.type
_entity_poly.pdbx_seq_one_letter_code
_entity_poly.pdbx_strand_id
1 'polypeptide(L)' 'MKANNFKDMTNEELESKLKSLKQELFNLRFSNATGQLANPMQLNFVKKDIARIKTILTERELNKKANA' A
#
# COMPACT_ATOMS: atom_id res chain seq x y z
N MET A 1 -2.58 12.50 0.02
CA MET A 1 -2.93 11.75 -1.20
C MET A 1 -4.34 11.20 -1.12
N LYS A 2 -5.06 11.26 -2.20
CA LYS A 2 -6.45 10.83 -2.22
C LYS A 2 -6.58 9.37 -2.64
N ALA A 3 -7.47 8.65 -1.99
CA ALA A 3 -7.68 7.24 -2.28
C ALA A 3 -8.12 6.99 -3.72
N ASN A 4 -8.74 7.97 -4.34
CA ASN A 4 -9.24 7.85 -5.71
C ASN A 4 -8.11 7.62 -6.72
N ASN A 5 -6.92 8.09 -6.42
CA ASN A 5 -5.79 7.90 -7.32
C ASN A 5 -5.46 6.43 -7.52
N PHE A 6 -5.64 5.63 -6.47
CA PHE A 6 -5.36 4.21 -6.57
C PHE A 6 -6.38 3.49 -7.42
N LYS A 7 -7.62 3.94 -7.40
CA LYS A 7 -8.68 3.33 -8.20
C LYS A 7 -8.49 3.51 -9.69
N ASP A 8 -7.81 4.57 -10.08
CA ASP A 8 -7.56 4.86 -11.49
C ASP A 8 -6.32 4.15 -12.03
N MET A 9 -5.55 3.53 -11.16
CA MET A 9 -4.31 2.86 -11.55
C MET A 9 -4.59 1.46 -12.10
N THR A 10 -3.74 1.03 -13.02
CA THR A 10 -3.80 -0.35 -13.52
C THR A 10 -3.32 -1.32 -12.44
N ASN A 11 -3.62 -2.61 -12.63
CA ASN A 11 -3.17 -3.63 -11.69
C ASN A 11 -1.66 -3.64 -11.56
N GLU A 12 -0.96 -3.49 -12.67
CA GLU A 12 0.50 -3.47 -12.66
C GLU A 12 1.04 -2.28 -11.86
N GLU A 13 0.42 -1.12 -12.05
CA GLU A 13 0.80 0.06 -11.30
C GLU A 13 0.54 -0.11 -9.81
N LEU A 14 -0.61 -0.70 -9.47
CA LEU A 14 -0.96 -0.96 -8.07
C LEU A 14 0.03 -1.93 -7.43
N GLU A 15 0.37 -2.98 -8.12
CA GLU A 15 1.32 -3.95 -7.60
C GLU A 15 2.70 -3.34 -7.41
N SER A 16 3.14 -2.53 -8.36
CA SER A 16 4.41 -1.83 -8.27
C SER A 16 4.41 -0.87 -7.08
N LYS A 17 3.32 -0.12 -6.93
CA LYS A 17 3.18 0.81 -5.81
C LYS A 17 3.16 0.07 -4.48
N LEU A 18 2.46 -1.05 -4.41
CA LEU A 18 2.40 -1.88 -3.22
C LEU A 18 3.78 -2.37 -2.83
N LYS A 19 4.55 -2.82 -3.79
CA LYS A 19 5.91 -3.28 -3.55
C LYS A 19 6.78 -2.18 -2.98
N SER A 20 6.69 -0.99 -3.58
CA SER A 20 7.43 0.17 -3.10
C SER A 20 7.04 0.54 -1.68
N LEU A 21 5.75 0.52 -1.38
CA LEU A 21 5.26 0.87 -0.06
C LEU A 21 5.70 -0.16 0.99
N LYS A 22 5.70 -1.43 0.64
CA LYS A 22 6.19 -2.47 1.54
C LYS A 22 7.66 -2.28 1.85
N GLN A 23 8.44 -1.92 0.85
CA GLN A 23 9.85 -1.64 1.02
C GLN A 23 10.05 -0.46 1.97
N GLU A 24 9.29 0.60 1.75
CA GLU A 24 9.34 1.78 2.59
C GLU A 24 8.96 1.46 4.04
N LEU A 25 7.92 0.67 4.22
CA LEU A 25 7.49 0.24 5.55
C LEU A 25 8.59 -0.54 6.25
N PHE A 26 9.23 -1.44 5.53
CA PHE A 26 10.33 -2.22 6.08
C PHE A 26 11.46 -1.29 6.54
N ASN A 27 11.83 -0.34 5.71
CA ASN A 27 12.88 0.62 6.04
C ASN A 27 12.53 1.44 7.27
N LEU A 28 11.28 1.89 7.37
CA LEU A 28 10.83 2.67 8.52
C LEU A 28 10.88 1.85 9.80
N ARG A 29 10.46 0.59 9.73
CA ARG A 29 10.52 -0.30 10.89
C ARG A 29 11.95 -0.57 11.30
N PHE A 30 12.83 -0.73 10.33
CA PHE A 30 14.23 -0.94 10.61
C PHE A 30 14.84 0.26 11.30
N SER A 31 14.51 1.45 10.82
CA SER A 31 15.00 2.69 11.45
C SER A 31 14.53 2.80 12.89
N ASN A 32 13.27 2.45 13.16
CA ASN A 32 12.75 2.46 14.52
C ASN A 32 13.50 1.46 15.42
N ALA A 33 13.79 0.30 14.87
CA ALA A 33 14.48 -0.75 15.63
C ALA A 33 15.90 -0.35 15.99
N THR A 34 16.54 0.48 15.17
CA THR A 34 17.90 0.95 15.43
C THR A 34 17.95 2.22 16.26
N GLY A 35 16.79 2.68 16.73
CA GLY A 35 16.73 3.86 17.58
C GLY A 35 16.62 5.17 16.85
N GLN A 36 16.63 5.16 15.55
CA GLN A 36 16.38 6.35 14.75
C GLN A 36 14.88 6.50 14.60
N LEU A 37 14.32 7.48 15.29
CA LEU A 37 12.88 7.67 15.33
C LEU A 37 12.34 8.10 13.98
N ALA A 38 11.66 7.18 13.31
CA ALA A 38 10.84 7.54 12.17
C ALA A 38 9.56 8.20 12.70
N ASN A 39 9.01 9.10 11.91
CA ASN A 39 7.76 9.74 12.28
C ASN A 39 6.65 8.68 12.34
N PRO A 40 5.98 8.51 13.51
CA PRO A 40 4.90 7.51 13.61
C PRO A 40 3.78 7.72 12.61
N MET A 41 3.56 8.97 12.21
CA MET A 41 2.53 9.27 11.22
C MET A 41 2.89 8.71 9.85
N GLN A 42 4.17 8.72 9.49
CA GLN A 42 4.60 8.12 8.24
C GLN A 42 4.30 6.63 8.20
N LEU A 43 4.56 5.94 9.30
CA LEU A 43 4.24 4.52 9.40
C LEU A 43 2.76 4.27 9.16
N ASN A 44 1.92 5.09 9.77
CA ASN A 44 0.48 4.96 9.62
C ASN A 44 0.03 5.23 8.18
N PHE A 45 0.59 6.25 7.55
CA PHE A 45 0.25 6.57 6.16
C PHE A 45 0.63 5.43 5.22
N VAL A 46 1.83 4.90 5.39
CA VAL A 46 2.30 3.80 4.54
C VAL A 46 1.42 2.57 4.74
N LYS A 47 1.09 2.24 5.97
CA LYS A 47 0.22 1.10 6.27
C LYS A 47 -1.16 1.28 5.65
N LYS A 48 -1.72 2.48 5.74
CA LYS A 48 -3.02 2.77 5.16
C LYS A 48 -3.01 2.65 3.65
N ASP A 49 -1.97 3.17 3.02
CA ASP A 49 -1.84 3.08 1.58
C ASP A 49 -1.72 1.63 1.13
N ILE A 50 -0.93 0.84 1.83
CA ILE A 50 -0.80 -0.59 1.55
C ILE A 50 -2.16 -1.27 1.65
N ALA A 51 -2.90 -0.99 2.73
CA ALA A 51 -4.22 -1.58 2.93
C ALA A 51 -5.19 -1.19 1.82
N ARG A 52 -5.16 0.06 1.40
CA ARG A 52 -6.03 0.55 0.32
C ARG A 52 -5.74 -0.17 -0.99
N ILE A 53 -4.47 -0.30 -1.32
CA ILE A 53 -4.08 -0.98 -2.56
C ILE A 53 -4.50 -2.44 -2.51
N LYS A 54 -4.25 -3.11 -1.40
CA LYS A 54 -4.67 -4.49 -1.23
C LYS A 54 -6.17 -4.66 -1.37
N THR A 55 -6.92 -3.75 -0.79
CA THR A 55 -8.38 -3.77 -0.87
C THR A 55 -8.84 -3.63 -2.32
N ILE A 56 -8.26 -2.67 -3.04
CA ILE A 56 -8.63 -2.45 -4.44
C ILE A 56 -8.30 -3.67 -5.29
N LEU A 57 -7.13 -4.24 -5.10
CA LEU A 57 -6.73 -5.44 -5.86
C LEU A 57 -7.65 -6.60 -5.54
N THR A 58 -8.02 -6.78 -4.28
CA THR A 58 -8.95 -7.82 -3.86
C THR A 58 -10.33 -7.61 -4.47
N GLU A 59 -10.82 -6.39 -4.46
CA GLU A 59 -12.11 -6.07 -5.05
C GLU A 59 -12.14 -6.39 -6.54
N ARG A 60 -11.09 -6.03 -7.26
CA ARG A 60 -10.98 -6.31 -8.69
C ARG A 60 -10.97 -7.81 -8.94
N GLU A 61 -10.26 -8.55 -8.12
CA GLU A 61 -10.20 -10.00 -8.24
C GLU A 61 -11.56 -10.63 -7.97
N LEU A 62 -12.25 -10.17 -6.93
CA LEU A 62 -13.58 -10.66 -6.62
C LEU A 62 -14.58 -10.34 -7.71
N ASN A 63 -14.54 -9.14 -8.24
CA ASN A 63 -15.43 -8.75 -9.34
C ASN A 63 -15.17 -9.61 -10.57
N LYS A 64 -13.91 -9.90 -10.84
CA LYS A 64 -13.55 -10.75 -11.98
C LYS A 64 -14.11 -12.15 -11.82
N LYS A 65 -14.03 -12.71 -10.61
CA LYS A 65 -14.58 -14.02 -10.31
C LYS A 65 -16.10 -14.02 -10.36
N ALA A 66 -16.70 -12.96 -9.86
CA ALA A 66 -18.15 -12.86 -9.86
C ALA A 66 -18.71 -12.76 -11.28
N ASN A 67 -17.97 -12.19 -12.19
CA ASN A 67 -18.39 -12.02 -13.57
C ASN A 67 -18.03 -13.21 -14.46
N ALA A 68 -17.25 -14.11 -13.95
CA ALA A 68 -16.87 -15.33 -14.69
C ALA A 68 -17.91 -16.45 -14.53
#